data_03f19bc26e05f89757303adf08d7400b
#
_entry.id   03f19bc26e05f89757303adf08d7400b
#
_cell.length_a   1.000
_cell.length_b   1.000
_cell.length_c   1.000
_cell.angle_alpha   90.00
_cell.angle_beta   90.00
_cell.angle_gamma   90.00
#
_symmetry.space_group_name_H-M   'P 1'
#
loop_
_entity.id
_entity.type
_entity.pdbx_description
1 polymer ?
#
loop_
_entity_poly.entity_id
_entity_poly.type
_entity_poly.pdbx_seq_one_letter_code
_entity_poly.pdbx_strand_id
1 'polypeptide(L)'
;MAKEQLSAALSARMEQEKSNRAYFDRSFPDNMAIRRFHSDKAAPVWRPNFAKDIDRILYSPYYNRYTDKTQVFSLIKNDDITRRSLHVQLVSRIARTIGRALNLNLDLIEAIALGHDIGHTPFAHCGEVFLNSLYNKHTGRYFNHNIHSARVLDKIFPLNLTLQTLSGIAGHNGEIELSEYWPVPMDSFEQFEAELEKCYTIPGYANKIQPSTLEGNVVRISDIIAYLGKDRQDATSIQMIEDSAFPSTSVIGSINSEIINNLVVNIIENSYGQPYIMLDEEHFKAVQSYKRENYAVIYANEPGRAILKRVVEPMMQEIYEQLLEDLQLGKQDSPVFRHHIDYVNQTRYPRDTVYEKTEPNQIIVDYIASMTDDYLIDLHRYLFPDSNYYVEYTGYFNDLYALRARLDGQLGMED
;
A
#
# COMPACT_ATOMS: atom_id res chain seq x y z
N MET A 1 -10.68 26.40 7.91
CA MET A 1 -11.01 27.05 6.61
C MET A 1 -12.34 26.51 6.09
N ALA A 2 -13.00 27.27 5.22
CA ALA A 2 -14.16 26.69 4.53
C ALA A 2 -13.69 25.58 3.56
N LYS A 3 -14.49 24.52 3.42
CA LYS A 3 -14.26 23.47 2.43
C LYS A 3 -14.41 24.05 1.04
N GLU A 4 -13.48 23.76 0.16
CA GLU A 4 -13.56 24.16 -1.25
C GLU A 4 -14.77 23.54 -1.94
N GLN A 5 -15.25 24.21 -2.95
CA GLN A 5 -16.35 23.79 -3.83
C GLN A 5 -15.83 23.80 -5.25
N LEU A 6 -16.37 22.92 -6.09
CA LEU A 6 -16.15 23.04 -7.53
C LEU A 6 -16.58 24.41 -8.03
N SER A 7 -15.87 24.96 -9.00
CA SER A 7 -16.26 26.19 -9.63
C SER A 7 -17.67 26.07 -10.25
N ALA A 8 -18.43 27.16 -10.20
CA ALA A 8 -19.76 27.17 -10.79
C ALA A 8 -19.73 26.84 -12.30
N ALA A 9 -18.68 27.25 -12.99
CA ALA A 9 -18.48 26.97 -14.41
C ALA A 9 -18.28 25.48 -14.68
N LEU A 10 -17.42 24.79 -13.88
CA LEU A 10 -17.21 23.36 -14.03
C LEU A 10 -18.44 22.57 -13.61
N SER A 11 -19.09 22.93 -12.51
CA SER A 11 -20.32 22.27 -12.06
C SER A 11 -21.41 22.33 -13.13
N ALA A 12 -21.65 23.51 -13.73
CA ALA A 12 -22.62 23.69 -14.81
C ALA A 12 -22.25 22.87 -16.07
N ARG A 13 -20.95 22.84 -16.43
CA ARG A 13 -20.45 22.03 -17.55
C ARG A 13 -20.70 20.54 -17.32
N MET A 14 -20.36 20.02 -16.13
CA MET A 14 -20.61 18.62 -15.77
C MET A 14 -22.08 18.24 -15.83
N GLU A 15 -22.98 19.10 -15.31
CA GLU A 15 -24.42 18.88 -15.37
C GLU A 15 -24.95 18.90 -16.82
N GLN A 16 -24.48 19.83 -17.65
CA GLN A 16 -24.84 19.93 -19.05
C GLN A 16 -24.39 18.71 -19.85
N GLU A 17 -23.13 18.30 -19.71
CA GLU A 17 -22.56 17.13 -20.38
C GLU A 17 -23.31 15.86 -19.96
N LYS A 18 -23.62 15.70 -18.66
CA LYS A 18 -24.41 14.59 -18.14
C LYS A 18 -25.83 14.57 -18.71
N SER A 19 -26.50 15.71 -18.79
CA SER A 19 -27.87 15.82 -19.33
C SER A 19 -27.94 15.55 -20.83
N ASN A 20 -26.95 15.99 -21.59
CA ASN A 20 -26.86 15.83 -23.04
C ASN A 20 -26.35 14.47 -23.50
N ARG A 21 -26.01 13.56 -22.58
CA ARG A 21 -25.30 12.30 -22.87
C ARG A 21 -24.03 12.48 -23.71
N ALA A 22 -23.54 13.69 -23.84
CA ALA A 22 -22.26 14.03 -24.44
C ALA A 22 -21.15 13.78 -23.42
N TYR A 23 -21.17 12.63 -22.79
CA TYR A 23 -20.18 12.22 -21.80
C TYR A 23 -18.86 12.04 -22.51
N PHE A 24 -17.89 12.85 -22.16
CA PHE A 24 -16.53 12.64 -22.58
C PHE A 24 -15.99 11.44 -21.79
N ASP A 25 -16.16 10.25 -22.38
CA ASP A 25 -15.74 9.00 -21.75
C ASP A 25 -14.21 8.85 -21.88
N ARG A 26 -13.53 9.00 -20.76
CA ARG A 26 -12.08 8.77 -20.62
C ARG A 26 -11.79 7.46 -19.91
N SER A 27 -12.82 6.69 -19.61
CA SER A 27 -12.68 5.39 -18.95
C SER A 27 -11.90 4.43 -19.85
N PHE A 28 -11.01 3.67 -19.27
CA PHE A 28 -10.38 2.57 -19.98
C PHE A 28 -11.46 1.51 -20.33
N PRO A 29 -11.67 1.20 -21.61
CA PRO A 29 -12.75 0.32 -22.02
C PRO A 29 -12.55 -1.12 -21.51
N ASP A 30 -13.59 -1.74 -20.95
CA ASP A 30 -13.52 -3.11 -20.43
C ASP A 30 -13.18 -4.15 -21.50
N ASN A 31 -13.61 -3.93 -22.73
CA ASN A 31 -13.32 -4.82 -23.86
C ASN A 31 -11.87 -4.73 -24.36
N MET A 32 -11.09 -3.75 -23.92
CA MET A 32 -9.66 -3.63 -24.20
C MET A 32 -8.79 -4.20 -23.07
N ALA A 33 -9.39 -4.82 -22.06
CA ALA A 33 -8.69 -5.46 -20.97
C ALA A 33 -7.83 -6.62 -21.47
N ILE A 34 -6.53 -6.59 -21.17
CA ILE A 34 -5.55 -7.59 -21.58
C ILE A 34 -5.32 -8.59 -20.44
N ARG A 35 -5.46 -9.88 -20.69
CA ARG A 35 -5.17 -10.96 -19.75
C ARG A 35 -4.08 -11.86 -20.25
N ARG A 36 -3.25 -12.37 -19.34
CA ARG A 36 -2.17 -13.31 -19.67
C ARG A 36 -2.72 -14.60 -20.28
N PHE A 37 -3.79 -15.13 -19.71
CA PHE A 37 -4.45 -16.34 -20.18
C PHE A 37 -5.82 -15.98 -20.75
N HIS A 38 -5.97 -16.14 -22.06
CA HIS A 38 -7.19 -15.84 -22.76
C HIS A 38 -8.32 -16.83 -22.40
N SER A 39 -9.54 -16.35 -22.44
CA SER A 39 -10.74 -17.16 -22.40
C SER A 39 -11.51 -16.92 -23.69
N ASP A 40 -11.95 -17.97 -24.35
CA ASP A 40 -12.79 -17.89 -25.55
C ASP A 40 -14.18 -17.27 -25.27
N LYS A 41 -14.52 -17.13 -24.00
CA LYS A 41 -15.78 -16.52 -23.57
C LYS A 41 -15.57 -15.07 -23.17
N ALA A 42 -16.27 -14.18 -23.85
CA ALA A 42 -16.35 -12.76 -23.44
C ALA A 42 -16.86 -12.63 -21.99
N ALA A 43 -16.41 -11.60 -21.29
CA ALA A 43 -16.95 -11.29 -19.98
C ALA A 43 -18.44 -10.93 -20.11
N PRO A 44 -19.31 -11.47 -19.24
CA PRO A 44 -20.72 -11.12 -19.28
C PRO A 44 -20.90 -9.66 -18.84
N VAL A 45 -21.90 -8.99 -19.40
CA VAL A 45 -22.21 -7.57 -19.15
C VAL A 45 -22.38 -7.26 -17.66
N TRP A 46 -22.97 -8.19 -16.90
CA TRP A 46 -23.22 -8.02 -15.46
C TRP A 46 -21.96 -8.25 -14.59
N ARG A 47 -20.87 -8.77 -15.15
CA ARG A 47 -19.59 -9.01 -14.48
C ARG A 47 -18.44 -8.77 -15.44
N PRO A 48 -18.14 -7.50 -15.77
CA PRO A 48 -17.10 -7.11 -16.71
C PRO A 48 -15.70 -7.51 -16.21
N ASN A 49 -14.67 -7.28 -17.02
CA ASN A 49 -13.32 -7.76 -16.75
C ASN A 49 -12.72 -7.19 -15.45
N PHE A 50 -12.88 -5.88 -15.25
CA PHE A 50 -12.30 -5.24 -14.04
C PHE A 50 -13.08 -5.60 -12.78
N ALA A 51 -14.41 -5.80 -12.85
CA ALA A 51 -15.19 -6.34 -11.74
C ALA A 51 -14.74 -7.76 -11.35
N LYS A 52 -14.34 -8.59 -12.32
CA LYS A 52 -13.73 -9.90 -12.02
C LYS A 52 -12.37 -9.75 -11.30
N ASP A 53 -11.61 -8.72 -11.63
CA ASP A 53 -10.33 -8.48 -10.95
C ASP A 53 -10.54 -8.10 -9.49
N ILE A 54 -11.54 -7.27 -9.18
CA ILE A 54 -11.96 -6.97 -7.79
C ILE A 54 -12.23 -8.26 -7.02
N ASP A 55 -13.12 -9.11 -7.57
CA ASP A 55 -13.46 -10.39 -6.92
C ASP A 55 -12.22 -11.24 -6.66
N ARG A 56 -11.34 -11.38 -7.66
CA ARG A 56 -10.12 -12.20 -7.56
C ARG A 56 -9.16 -11.68 -6.50
N ILE A 57 -9.01 -10.36 -6.37
CA ILE A 57 -8.18 -9.72 -5.36
C ILE A 57 -8.79 -9.95 -3.97
N LEU A 58 -10.09 -9.70 -3.78
CA LEU A 58 -10.78 -9.88 -2.50
C LEU A 58 -10.75 -11.34 -2.02
N TYR A 59 -10.87 -12.30 -2.93
CA TYR A 59 -10.78 -13.74 -2.62
C TYR A 59 -9.34 -14.26 -2.63
N SER A 60 -8.33 -13.39 -2.82
CA SER A 60 -6.93 -13.82 -2.72
C SER A 60 -6.60 -14.27 -1.30
N PRO A 61 -5.83 -15.37 -1.14
CA PRO A 61 -5.47 -15.88 0.19
C PRO A 61 -4.75 -14.85 1.07
N TYR A 62 -4.03 -13.89 0.47
CA TYR A 62 -3.28 -12.87 1.23
C TYR A 62 -4.10 -11.61 1.53
N TYR A 63 -5.27 -11.41 0.93
CA TYR A 63 -6.06 -10.21 1.17
C TYR A 63 -6.45 -10.03 2.64
N ASN A 64 -6.85 -11.12 3.31
CA ASN A 64 -7.24 -11.07 4.72
C ASN A 64 -6.08 -10.66 5.65
N ARG A 65 -4.82 -10.86 5.22
CA ARG A 65 -3.64 -10.50 6.01
C ARG A 65 -3.48 -8.99 6.21
N TYR A 66 -4.15 -8.16 5.39
CA TYR A 66 -4.20 -6.70 5.58
C TYR A 66 -4.69 -6.29 6.97
N THR A 67 -5.56 -7.09 7.59
CA THR A 67 -6.16 -6.79 8.89
C THR A 67 -5.11 -6.73 9.99
N ASP A 68 -4.09 -7.57 9.91
CA ASP A 68 -3.07 -7.75 10.93
C ASP A 68 -1.70 -7.18 10.52
N LYS A 69 -1.67 -6.31 9.49
CA LYS A 69 -0.48 -5.55 9.10
C LYS A 69 -0.62 -4.10 9.53
N THR A 70 0.41 -3.61 10.19
CA THR A 70 0.53 -2.19 10.56
C THR A 70 0.52 -1.30 9.33
N GLN A 71 -0.12 -0.13 9.43
CA GLN A 71 -0.01 0.93 8.42
C GLN A 71 1.21 1.82 8.70
N VAL A 72 1.30 2.42 9.88
CA VAL A 72 2.42 3.28 10.32
C VAL A 72 2.91 2.89 11.70
N PHE A 73 2.02 2.87 12.70
CA PHE A 73 2.38 2.75 14.12
C PHE A 73 2.46 1.29 14.53
N SER A 74 3.68 0.75 14.51
CA SER A 74 3.97 -0.63 14.89
C SER A 74 4.03 -0.80 16.42
N LEU A 75 3.77 -2.03 16.88
CA LEU A 75 3.95 -2.45 18.27
C LEU A 75 3.06 -1.72 19.30
N ILE A 76 1.95 -1.13 18.85
CA ILE A 76 0.98 -0.44 19.70
C ILE A 76 -0.36 -1.17 19.61
N LYS A 77 -0.91 -1.59 20.75
CA LYS A 77 -2.26 -2.12 20.87
C LYS A 77 -3.23 -0.96 21.04
N ASN A 78 -3.94 -0.64 19.97
CA ASN A 78 -4.98 0.39 19.94
C ASN A 78 -5.94 0.04 18.80
N ASP A 79 -7.26 -0.02 19.09
CA ASP A 79 -8.27 -0.43 18.12
C ASP A 79 -8.63 0.69 17.13
N ASP A 80 -8.31 1.94 17.46
CA ASP A 80 -8.63 3.13 16.66
C ASP A 80 -7.53 3.48 15.64
N ILE A 81 -6.35 2.84 15.74
CA ILE A 81 -5.25 3.06 14.80
C ILE A 81 -5.53 2.34 13.49
N THR A 82 -5.29 3.05 12.39
CA THR A 82 -5.47 2.52 11.04
C THR A 82 -4.62 1.27 10.80
N ARG A 83 -5.28 0.20 10.42
CA ARG A 83 -4.67 -1.00 9.85
C ARG A 83 -4.70 -0.92 8.32
N ARG A 84 -3.85 -1.70 7.66
CA ARG A 84 -3.73 -1.69 6.20
C ARG A 84 -5.04 -2.03 5.48
N SER A 85 -5.88 -2.87 6.06
CA SER A 85 -7.22 -3.17 5.54
C SER A 85 -8.13 -1.94 5.42
N LEU A 86 -8.08 -1.02 6.40
CA LEU A 86 -8.84 0.23 6.33
C LEU A 86 -8.21 1.19 5.31
N HIS A 87 -6.88 1.29 5.27
CA HIS A 87 -6.17 2.16 4.34
C HIS A 87 -6.56 1.88 2.88
N VAL A 88 -6.52 0.63 2.42
CA VAL A 88 -6.87 0.30 1.02
C VAL A 88 -8.33 0.64 0.68
N GLN A 89 -9.25 0.58 1.66
CA GLN A 89 -10.63 1.02 1.49
C GLN A 89 -10.75 2.55 1.38
N LEU A 90 -9.98 3.30 2.17
CA LEU A 90 -9.94 4.76 2.09
C LEU A 90 -9.40 5.22 0.74
N VAL A 91 -8.30 4.61 0.27
CA VAL A 91 -7.75 4.84 -1.08
C VAL A 91 -8.80 4.59 -2.15
N SER A 92 -9.49 3.44 -2.09
CA SER A 92 -10.56 3.10 -3.02
C SER A 92 -11.69 4.15 -3.00
N ARG A 93 -12.11 4.62 -1.82
CA ARG A 93 -13.19 5.62 -1.71
C ARG A 93 -12.81 6.96 -2.33
N ILE A 94 -11.61 7.46 -2.04
CA ILE A 94 -11.10 8.73 -2.60
C ILE A 94 -10.95 8.60 -4.11
N ALA A 95 -10.27 7.56 -4.58
CA ALA A 95 -10.05 7.31 -5.99
C ALA A 95 -11.36 7.17 -6.80
N ARG A 96 -12.34 6.45 -6.27
CA ARG A 96 -13.67 6.31 -6.90
C ARG A 96 -14.47 7.62 -6.90
N THR A 97 -14.23 8.51 -5.94
CA THR A 97 -14.86 9.84 -5.93
C THR A 97 -14.32 10.70 -7.07
N ILE A 98 -12.99 10.75 -7.21
CA ILE A 98 -12.32 11.45 -8.33
C ILE A 98 -12.72 10.81 -9.66
N GLY A 99 -12.59 9.48 -9.77
CA GLY A 99 -12.90 8.75 -11.00
C GLY A 99 -14.33 8.92 -11.48
N ARG A 100 -15.30 9.00 -10.56
CA ARG A 100 -16.71 9.27 -10.91
C ARG A 100 -16.88 10.66 -11.50
N ALA A 101 -16.22 11.67 -10.94
CA ALA A 101 -16.28 13.03 -11.44
C ALA A 101 -15.61 13.14 -12.82
N LEU A 102 -14.48 12.45 -13.02
CA LEU A 102 -13.72 12.43 -14.27
C LEU A 102 -14.24 11.43 -15.32
N ASN A 103 -15.32 10.71 -15.02
CA ASN A 103 -15.92 9.68 -15.87
C ASN A 103 -14.93 8.56 -16.25
N LEU A 104 -14.19 8.03 -15.26
CA LEU A 104 -13.26 6.92 -15.40
C LEU A 104 -13.89 5.57 -15.04
N ASN A 105 -13.22 4.48 -15.38
CA ASN A 105 -13.66 3.13 -15.04
C ASN A 105 -13.53 2.84 -13.55
N LEU A 106 -14.64 2.86 -12.83
CA LEU A 106 -14.67 2.70 -11.37
C LEU A 106 -14.29 1.30 -10.90
N ASP A 107 -14.53 0.27 -11.71
CA ASP A 107 -14.15 -1.10 -11.37
C ASP A 107 -12.64 -1.28 -11.49
N LEU A 108 -12.01 -0.68 -12.51
CA LEU A 108 -10.54 -0.68 -12.63
C LEU A 108 -9.88 0.09 -11.48
N ILE A 109 -10.41 1.25 -11.12
CA ILE A 109 -9.94 2.03 -9.96
C ILE A 109 -10.02 1.17 -8.68
N GLU A 110 -11.14 0.51 -8.43
CA GLU A 110 -11.34 -0.31 -7.24
C GLU A 110 -10.40 -1.51 -7.21
N ALA A 111 -10.25 -2.21 -8.34
CA ALA A 111 -9.33 -3.34 -8.45
C ALA A 111 -7.88 -2.94 -8.11
N ILE A 112 -7.40 -1.83 -8.67
CA ILE A 112 -6.06 -1.30 -8.39
C ILE A 112 -5.94 -0.93 -6.91
N ALA A 113 -6.89 -0.16 -6.37
CA ALA A 113 -6.85 0.33 -5.00
C ALA A 113 -6.89 -0.81 -3.96
N LEU A 114 -7.66 -1.87 -4.19
CA LEU A 114 -7.72 -3.00 -3.27
C LEU A 114 -6.46 -3.89 -3.31
N GLY A 115 -5.77 -3.93 -4.44
CA GLY A 115 -4.60 -4.78 -4.64
C GLY A 115 -3.25 -4.10 -4.41
N HIS A 116 -3.20 -2.76 -4.32
CA HIS A 116 -1.93 -2.03 -4.43
C HIS A 116 -0.90 -2.41 -3.35
N ASP A 117 -1.33 -2.64 -2.13
CA ASP A 117 -0.49 -2.87 -0.94
C ASP A 117 -0.36 -4.34 -0.52
N ILE A 118 -0.94 -5.31 -1.27
CA ILE A 118 -1.00 -6.73 -0.86
C ILE A 118 0.38 -7.37 -0.67
N GLY A 119 1.39 -6.82 -1.29
CA GLY A 119 2.79 -7.25 -1.18
C GLY A 119 3.60 -6.56 -0.08
N HIS A 120 2.96 -5.74 0.75
CA HIS A 120 3.68 -5.01 1.81
C HIS A 120 4.19 -5.95 2.90
N THR A 121 5.37 -5.62 3.46
CA THR A 121 6.03 -6.39 4.52
C THR A 121 5.35 -6.19 5.88
N PRO A 122 5.59 -7.08 6.88
CA PRO A 122 5.34 -6.74 8.27
C PRO A 122 6.16 -5.50 8.68
N PHE A 123 5.65 -4.75 9.65
CA PHE A 123 6.24 -3.50 10.15
C PHE A 123 6.41 -2.40 9.09
N ALA A 124 5.49 -2.34 8.14
CA ALA A 124 5.38 -1.28 7.15
C ALA A 124 6.71 -0.96 6.42
N HIS A 125 7.01 0.31 6.18
CA HIS A 125 8.22 0.71 5.45
C HIS A 125 9.53 0.36 6.17
N CYS A 126 9.55 0.23 7.49
CA CYS A 126 10.75 -0.24 8.20
C CYS A 126 11.07 -1.68 7.80
N GLY A 127 10.07 -2.57 7.83
CA GLY A 127 10.24 -3.95 7.37
C GLY A 127 10.63 -4.04 5.90
N GLU A 128 10.11 -3.16 5.05
CA GLU A 128 10.50 -3.09 3.64
C GLU A 128 11.99 -2.76 3.47
N VAL A 129 12.48 -1.77 4.21
CA VAL A 129 13.92 -1.40 4.20
C VAL A 129 14.78 -2.57 4.66
N PHE A 130 14.39 -3.27 5.74
CA PHE A 130 15.14 -4.41 6.26
C PHE A 130 15.17 -5.57 5.26
N LEU A 131 14.00 -5.95 4.73
CA LEU A 131 13.92 -7.04 3.75
C LEU A 131 14.65 -6.71 2.45
N ASN A 132 14.55 -5.46 1.97
CA ASN A 132 15.30 -5.00 0.80
C ASN A 132 16.81 -5.09 1.01
N SER A 133 17.31 -4.70 2.20
CA SER A 133 18.72 -4.81 2.54
C SER A 133 19.22 -6.26 2.49
N LEU A 134 18.46 -7.18 3.07
CA LEU A 134 18.78 -8.61 3.07
C LEU A 134 18.76 -9.19 1.65
N TYR A 135 17.69 -8.92 0.90
CA TYR A 135 17.54 -9.43 -0.46
C TYR A 135 18.66 -8.91 -1.39
N ASN A 136 18.98 -7.61 -1.26
CA ASN A 136 20.07 -7.01 -2.04
C ASN A 136 21.43 -7.59 -1.67
N LYS A 137 21.71 -7.79 -0.37
CA LYS A 137 22.95 -8.42 0.12
C LYS A 137 23.18 -9.81 -0.50
N HIS A 138 22.11 -10.63 -0.62
CA HIS A 138 22.22 -12.01 -1.10
C HIS A 138 22.19 -12.14 -2.61
N THR A 139 21.50 -11.23 -3.31
CA THR A 139 21.18 -11.42 -4.75
C THR A 139 21.61 -10.25 -5.63
N GLY A 140 21.93 -9.08 -5.06
CA GLY A 140 22.09 -7.84 -5.80
C GLY A 140 20.79 -7.23 -6.33
N ARG A 141 19.63 -7.84 -6.03
CA ARG A 141 18.30 -7.38 -6.46
C ARG A 141 17.65 -6.52 -5.39
N TYR A 142 16.64 -5.74 -5.78
CA TYR A 142 15.91 -4.84 -4.90
C TYR A 142 14.50 -5.34 -4.65
N PHE A 143 14.05 -5.22 -3.39
CA PHE A 143 12.67 -5.44 -2.99
C PHE A 143 11.92 -4.11 -2.94
N ASN A 144 10.69 -4.08 -3.47
CA ASN A 144 9.79 -2.95 -3.37
C ASN A 144 8.36 -3.50 -3.23
N HIS A 145 7.58 -3.00 -2.27
CA HIS A 145 6.26 -3.53 -1.94
C HIS A 145 5.26 -3.46 -3.11
N ASN A 146 5.30 -2.37 -3.91
CA ASN A 146 4.44 -2.21 -5.08
C ASN A 146 4.71 -3.25 -6.16
N ILE A 147 5.97 -3.56 -6.43
CA ILE A 147 6.39 -4.61 -7.36
C ILE A 147 6.02 -5.98 -6.81
N HIS A 148 6.21 -6.17 -5.50
CA HIS A 148 5.83 -7.41 -4.85
C HIS A 148 4.31 -7.61 -4.80
N SER A 149 3.50 -6.54 -4.71
CA SER A 149 2.04 -6.62 -4.83
C SER A 149 1.61 -7.21 -6.18
N ALA A 150 2.19 -6.71 -7.26
CA ALA A 150 1.95 -7.29 -8.59
C ALA A 150 2.43 -8.75 -8.66
N ARG A 151 3.60 -9.07 -8.06
CA ARG A 151 4.13 -10.44 -7.99
C ARG A 151 3.22 -11.40 -7.23
N VAL A 152 2.67 -10.99 -6.09
CA VAL A 152 1.71 -11.80 -5.32
C VAL A 152 0.52 -12.22 -6.18
N LEU A 153 -0.04 -11.29 -6.94
CA LEU A 153 -1.27 -11.47 -7.71
C LEU A 153 -1.06 -12.11 -9.09
N ASP A 154 0.15 -12.06 -9.66
CA ASP A 154 0.47 -12.62 -10.99
C ASP A 154 1.33 -13.88 -10.94
N LYS A 155 2.27 -14.01 -9.98
CA LYS A 155 3.24 -15.12 -9.94
C LYS A 155 3.01 -16.09 -8.78
N ILE A 156 2.81 -15.60 -7.56
CA ILE A 156 2.57 -16.46 -6.39
C ILE A 156 1.17 -17.08 -6.52
N PHE A 157 0.14 -16.22 -6.63
CA PHE A 157 -1.23 -16.63 -6.92
C PHE A 157 -1.61 -16.14 -8.33
N PRO A 158 -1.43 -16.95 -9.39
CA PRO A 158 -1.65 -16.49 -10.76
C PRO A 158 -3.15 -16.29 -11.03
N LEU A 159 -3.71 -15.21 -10.49
CA LEU A 159 -5.13 -14.88 -10.54
C LEU A 159 -5.61 -14.48 -11.94
N ASN A 160 -4.71 -14.36 -12.91
CA ASN A 160 -5.02 -13.92 -14.27
C ASN A 160 -5.72 -12.55 -14.27
N LEU A 161 -5.20 -11.59 -13.49
CA LEU A 161 -5.65 -10.22 -13.51
C LEU A 161 -5.33 -9.56 -14.85
N THR A 162 -6.01 -8.47 -15.14
CA THR A 162 -5.72 -7.68 -16.34
C THR A 162 -4.39 -6.95 -16.21
N LEU A 163 -3.74 -6.73 -17.33
CA LEU A 163 -2.50 -5.96 -17.42
C LEU A 163 -2.67 -4.55 -16.84
N GLN A 164 -3.82 -3.92 -17.09
CA GLN A 164 -4.15 -2.60 -16.60
C GLN A 164 -4.23 -2.54 -15.07
N THR A 165 -4.86 -3.55 -14.46
CA THR A 165 -4.92 -3.68 -13.00
C THR A 165 -3.51 -3.88 -12.41
N LEU A 166 -2.71 -4.80 -12.98
CA LEU A 166 -1.34 -5.07 -12.51
C LEU A 166 -0.40 -3.87 -12.72
N SER A 167 -0.51 -3.17 -13.84
CA SER A 167 0.24 -1.95 -14.10
C SER A 167 -0.10 -0.83 -13.11
N GLY A 168 -1.39 -0.66 -12.82
CA GLY A 168 -1.84 0.29 -11.80
C GLY A 168 -1.29 -0.05 -10.40
N ILE A 169 -1.33 -1.33 -10.03
CA ILE A 169 -0.78 -1.83 -8.76
C ILE A 169 0.74 -1.60 -8.69
N ALA A 170 1.50 -1.97 -9.71
CA ALA A 170 2.94 -1.76 -9.72
C ALA A 170 3.35 -0.28 -9.74
N GLY A 171 2.55 0.57 -10.41
CA GLY A 171 2.82 1.99 -10.59
C GLY A 171 2.26 2.92 -9.51
N HIS A 172 1.62 2.40 -8.45
CA HIS A 172 1.00 3.26 -7.43
C HIS A 172 2.03 3.99 -6.56
N ASN A 173 3.18 3.36 -6.30
CA ASN A 173 4.22 3.92 -5.45
C ASN A 173 4.94 5.08 -6.15
N GLY A 174 5.36 6.02 -5.38
CA GLY A 174 6.19 7.15 -5.81
C GLY A 174 5.94 8.37 -4.96
N GLU A 175 7.01 9.09 -4.70
CA GLU A 175 6.94 10.41 -4.10
C GLU A 175 6.07 11.33 -4.99
N ILE A 176 5.40 12.33 -4.39
CA ILE A 176 4.86 13.43 -5.19
C ILE A 176 6.06 14.26 -5.70
N GLU A 177 6.64 13.80 -6.79
CA GLU A 177 7.69 14.53 -7.50
C GLU A 177 7.11 15.35 -8.66
N LEU A 178 5.90 15.00 -9.12
CA LEU A 178 5.23 15.60 -10.25
C LEU A 178 3.89 16.20 -9.84
N SER A 179 3.57 17.35 -10.37
CA SER A 179 2.22 17.96 -10.25
C SER A 179 1.24 17.37 -11.26
N GLU A 180 1.74 16.68 -12.31
CA GLU A 180 0.98 16.17 -13.43
C GLU A 180 1.37 14.72 -13.73
N TYR A 181 0.39 13.83 -13.82
CA TYR A 181 0.56 12.39 -13.99
C TYR A 181 -0.05 11.93 -15.32
N TRP A 182 0.80 11.53 -16.25
CA TRP A 182 0.42 10.95 -17.53
C TRP A 182 0.40 9.43 -17.45
N PRO A 183 -0.60 8.77 -18.04
CA PRO A 183 -0.51 7.31 -18.20
C PRO A 183 0.59 6.95 -19.19
N VAL A 184 1.32 5.87 -18.91
CA VAL A 184 2.30 5.30 -19.84
C VAL A 184 1.71 4.04 -20.45
N PRO A 185 1.18 4.09 -21.68
CA PRO A 185 0.52 2.96 -22.31
C PRO A 185 1.38 1.69 -22.31
N MET A 186 0.74 0.56 -22.06
CA MET A 186 1.38 -0.75 -22.02
C MET A 186 0.48 -1.76 -22.71
N ASP A 187 1.01 -2.44 -23.73
CA ASP A 187 0.23 -3.24 -24.64
C ASP A 187 0.45 -4.76 -24.47
N SER A 188 1.44 -5.15 -23.67
CA SER A 188 1.72 -6.57 -23.46
C SER A 188 2.32 -6.88 -22.09
N PHE A 189 2.19 -8.16 -21.68
CA PHE A 189 2.83 -8.66 -20.46
C PHE A 189 4.35 -8.71 -20.55
N GLU A 190 4.91 -8.85 -21.74
CA GLU A 190 6.36 -8.81 -21.98
C GLU A 190 6.93 -7.42 -21.65
N GLN A 191 6.24 -6.35 -22.05
CA GLN A 191 6.61 -4.97 -21.66
C GLN A 191 6.51 -4.79 -20.14
N PHE A 192 5.43 -5.28 -19.54
CA PHE A 192 5.24 -5.21 -18.09
C PHE A 192 6.36 -5.93 -17.33
N GLU A 193 6.70 -7.15 -17.73
CA GLU A 193 7.78 -7.94 -17.11
C GLU A 193 9.15 -7.27 -17.29
N ALA A 194 9.41 -6.65 -18.42
CA ALA A 194 10.62 -5.88 -18.65
C ALA A 194 10.73 -4.65 -17.71
N GLU A 195 9.62 -3.96 -17.46
CA GLU A 195 9.59 -2.86 -16.48
C GLU A 195 9.78 -3.35 -15.04
N LEU A 196 9.14 -4.47 -14.68
CA LEU A 196 9.34 -5.07 -13.36
C LEU A 196 10.80 -5.51 -13.16
N GLU A 197 11.45 -6.08 -14.18
CA GLU A 197 12.86 -6.50 -14.09
C GLU A 197 13.80 -5.30 -13.84
N LYS A 198 13.53 -4.14 -14.43
CA LYS A 198 14.28 -2.91 -14.11
C LYS A 198 14.09 -2.50 -12.63
N CYS A 199 12.89 -2.71 -12.05
CA CYS A 199 12.66 -2.43 -10.64
C CYS A 199 13.46 -3.34 -9.71
N TYR A 200 13.72 -4.59 -10.12
CA TYR A 200 14.57 -5.51 -9.38
C TYR A 200 16.07 -5.24 -9.54
N THR A 201 16.52 -4.62 -10.63
CA THR A 201 17.93 -4.54 -10.98
C THR A 201 18.51 -3.12 -10.92
N ILE A 202 17.67 -2.09 -11.01
CA ILE A 202 18.12 -0.69 -11.00
C ILE A 202 17.65 -0.01 -9.69
N PRO A 203 18.56 0.53 -8.86
CA PRO A 203 18.20 1.15 -7.60
C PRO A 203 17.22 2.32 -7.81
N GLY A 204 16.13 2.34 -7.04
CA GLY A 204 15.13 3.40 -7.06
C GLY A 204 14.26 3.45 -8.34
N TYR A 205 14.37 2.48 -9.26
CA TYR A 205 13.56 2.49 -10.48
C TYR A 205 12.07 2.26 -10.18
N ALA A 206 11.74 1.50 -9.14
CA ALA A 206 10.37 1.24 -8.73
C ALA A 206 9.56 2.52 -8.42
N ASN A 207 10.22 3.60 -8.03
CA ASN A 207 9.57 4.90 -7.79
C ASN A 207 9.25 5.66 -9.09
N LYS A 208 9.82 5.24 -10.22
CA LYS A 208 9.68 5.89 -11.54
C LYS A 208 8.65 5.22 -12.43
N ILE A 209 8.26 3.99 -12.11
CA ILE A 209 7.24 3.26 -12.88
C ILE A 209 5.90 3.98 -12.75
N GLN A 210 5.20 4.11 -13.87
CA GLN A 210 3.92 4.82 -13.94
C GLN A 210 2.82 3.88 -14.40
N PRO A 211 1.58 4.06 -13.90
CA PRO A 211 0.42 3.33 -14.37
C PRO A 211 0.16 3.50 -15.87
N SER A 212 -0.39 2.48 -16.49
CA SER A 212 -0.74 2.51 -17.91
C SER A 212 -2.06 3.21 -18.23
N THR A 213 -2.83 3.61 -17.22
CA THR A 213 -4.16 4.21 -17.37
C THR A 213 -4.35 5.41 -16.44
N LEU A 214 -5.32 6.27 -16.75
CA LEU A 214 -5.72 7.38 -15.88
C LEU A 214 -6.26 6.87 -14.54
N GLU A 215 -6.95 5.75 -14.54
CA GLU A 215 -7.45 5.07 -13.34
C GLU A 215 -6.31 4.74 -12.36
N GLY A 216 -5.20 4.22 -12.88
CA GLY A 216 -4.01 3.95 -12.09
C GLY A 216 -3.38 5.22 -11.50
N ASN A 217 -3.33 6.31 -12.27
CA ASN A 217 -2.84 7.60 -11.80
C ASN A 217 -3.74 8.21 -10.72
N VAL A 218 -5.07 8.03 -10.84
CA VAL A 218 -6.01 8.44 -9.78
C VAL A 218 -5.77 7.65 -8.51
N VAL A 219 -5.52 6.34 -8.58
CA VAL A 219 -5.20 5.54 -7.39
C VAL A 219 -3.89 6.00 -6.75
N ARG A 220 -2.85 6.22 -7.55
CA ARG A 220 -1.54 6.70 -7.08
C ARG A 220 -1.63 7.99 -6.27
N ILE A 221 -2.38 8.99 -6.75
CA ILE A 221 -2.54 10.25 -6.02
C ILE A 221 -3.48 10.08 -4.80
N SER A 222 -4.48 9.21 -4.91
CA SER A 222 -5.44 8.93 -3.83
C SER A 222 -4.81 8.22 -2.65
N ASP A 223 -3.80 7.38 -2.89
CA ASP A 223 -3.01 6.74 -1.84
C ASP A 223 -2.36 7.80 -0.95
N ILE A 224 -1.71 8.78 -1.55
CA ILE A 224 -1.09 9.89 -0.83
C ILE A 224 -2.12 10.70 -0.04
N ILE A 225 -3.25 11.04 -0.66
CA ILE A 225 -4.33 11.79 0.02
C ILE A 225 -4.87 11.01 1.22
N ALA A 226 -4.97 9.69 1.10
CA ALA A 226 -5.54 8.84 2.14
C ALA A 226 -4.73 8.85 3.44
N TYR A 227 -3.38 8.89 3.36
CA TYR A 227 -2.55 8.88 4.56
C TYR A 227 -2.24 10.27 5.11
N LEU A 228 -2.22 11.34 4.29
CA LEU A 228 -1.76 12.67 4.71
C LEU A 228 -2.38 13.16 6.03
N GLY A 229 -3.69 13.19 6.12
CA GLY A 229 -4.39 13.63 7.33
C GLY A 229 -4.71 12.50 8.31
N LYS A 230 -4.84 11.26 7.81
CA LYS A 230 -5.19 10.12 8.65
C LYS A 230 -4.05 9.73 9.59
N ASP A 231 -2.81 9.74 9.12
CA ASP A 231 -1.64 9.45 9.97
C ASP A 231 -1.47 10.46 11.11
N ARG A 232 -1.88 11.73 10.88
CA ARG A 232 -1.93 12.75 11.94
C ARG A 232 -2.99 12.43 12.98
N GLN A 233 -4.19 12.02 12.56
CA GLN A 233 -5.24 11.59 13.48
C GLN A 233 -4.77 10.41 14.33
N ASP A 234 -4.12 9.43 13.71
CA ASP A 234 -3.61 8.27 14.44
C ASP A 234 -2.49 8.68 15.41
N ALA A 235 -1.56 9.54 15.02
CA ALA A 235 -0.51 10.06 15.88
C ALA A 235 -1.08 10.82 17.10
N THR A 236 -2.16 11.60 16.90
CA THR A 236 -2.88 12.27 18.00
C THR A 236 -3.58 11.26 18.92
N SER A 237 -4.21 10.23 18.33
CA SER A 237 -4.92 9.20 19.10
C SER A 237 -4.00 8.40 20.03
N ILE A 238 -2.73 8.24 19.68
CA ILE A 238 -1.71 7.60 20.53
C ILE A 238 -0.94 8.61 21.40
N GLN A 239 -1.37 9.86 21.44
CA GLN A 239 -0.75 10.94 22.22
C GLN A 239 0.73 11.19 21.87
N MET A 240 1.13 10.86 20.64
CA MET A 240 2.47 11.12 20.12
C MET A 240 2.67 12.60 19.81
N ILE A 241 1.62 13.27 19.38
CA ILE A 241 1.59 14.70 19.03
C ILE A 241 0.33 15.35 19.57
N GLU A 242 0.40 16.66 19.79
CA GLU A 242 -0.76 17.47 20.11
C GLU A 242 -1.43 18.02 18.85
N ASP A 243 -2.74 18.21 18.85
CA ASP A 243 -3.50 18.78 17.72
C ASP A 243 -2.95 20.13 17.24
N SER A 244 -2.38 20.93 18.17
CA SER A 244 -1.76 22.23 17.89
C SER A 244 -0.42 22.14 17.17
N ALA A 245 0.17 20.94 17.04
CA ALA A 245 1.47 20.74 16.40
C ALA A 245 1.44 20.92 14.88
N PHE A 246 0.27 21.09 14.28
CA PHE A 246 0.12 21.19 12.82
C PHE A 246 -0.17 22.63 12.37
N PRO A 247 0.52 23.11 11.33
CA PRO A 247 0.28 24.45 10.81
C PRO A 247 -1.15 24.58 10.28
N SER A 248 -1.86 25.58 10.75
CA SER A 248 -3.27 25.85 10.43
C SER A 248 -3.49 26.58 9.10
N THR A 249 -2.46 26.78 8.29
CA THR A 249 -2.49 27.76 7.19
C THR A 249 -2.22 27.20 5.81
N SER A 250 -2.38 25.90 5.60
CA SER A 250 -2.25 25.29 4.29
C SER A 250 -3.52 25.45 3.45
N VAL A 251 -3.39 25.73 2.17
CA VAL A 251 -4.50 25.75 1.20
C VAL A 251 -5.33 24.47 1.22
N ILE A 252 -4.71 23.34 1.54
CA ILE A 252 -5.40 22.03 1.63
C ILE A 252 -6.17 21.82 2.94
N GLY A 253 -6.06 22.74 3.93
CA GLY A 253 -6.72 22.62 5.23
C GLY A 253 -5.87 21.97 6.31
N SER A 254 -6.43 21.86 7.54
CA SER A 254 -5.73 21.36 8.72
C SER A 254 -6.31 20.05 9.28
N ILE A 255 -7.53 19.71 8.92
CA ILE A 255 -8.18 18.45 9.34
C ILE A 255 -8.37 17.51 8.17
N ASN A 256 -8.35 16.21 8.44
CA ASN A 256 -8.39 15.17 7.40
C ASN A 256 -9.54 15.36 6.38
N SER A 257 -10.73 15.75 6.85
CA SER A 257 -11.88 15.95 5.94
C SER A 257 -11.74 17.17 5.00
N GLU A 258 -11.02 18.21 5.41
CA GLU A 258 -10.69 19.36 4.55
C GLU A 258 -9.61 18.96 3.54
N ILE A 259 -8.55 18.30 3.99
CA ILE A 259 -7.44 17.82 3.15
C ILE A 259 -7.99 16.96 2.01
N ILE A 260 -8.80 15.96 2.33
CA ILE A 260 -9.40 15.08 1.32
C ILE A 260 -10.28 15.90 0.38
N ASN A 261 -11.19 16.74 0.90
CA ASN A 261 -12.11 17.52 0.09
C ASN A 261 -11.36 18.46 -0.88
N ASN A 262 -10.43 19.25 -0.34
CA ASN A 262 -9.78 20.32 -1.11
C ASN A 262 -8.87 19.73 -2.19
N LEU A 263 -8.14 18.64 -1.89
CA LEU A 263 -7.34 17.95 -2.89
C LEU A 263 -8.20 17.25 -3.96
N VAL A 264 -9.31 16.63 -3.58
CA VAL A 264 -10.24 16.00 -4.54
C VAL A 264 -10.84 17.06 -5.46
N VAL A 265 -11.30 18.19 -4.93
CA VAL A 265 -11.84 19.31 -5.73
C VAL A 265 -10.78 19.85 -6.68
N ASN A 266 -9.56 20.10 -6.20
CA ASN A 266 -8.47 20.62 -7.03
C ASN A 266 -8.11 19.66 -8.17
N ILE A 267 -8.01 18.35 -7.89
CA ILE A 267 -7.75 17.35 -8.93
C ILE A 267 -8.86 17.36 -9.99
N ILE A 268 -10.12 17.39 -9.58
CA ILE A 268 -11.26 17.41 -10.51
C ILE A 268 -11.22 18.67 -11.38
N GLU A 269 -11.02 19.85 -10.80
CA GLU A 269 -10.95 21.12 -11.54
C GLU A 269 -9.84 21.11 -12.60
N ASN A 270 -8.67 20.56 -12.27
CA ASN A 270 -7.51 20.61 -13.16
C ASN A 270 -7.43 19.42 -14.13
N SER A 271 -8.16 18.33 -13.86
CA SER A 271 -8.07 17.09 -14.66
C SER A 271 -9.31 16.82 -15.52
N TYR A 272 -10.43 17.56 -15.32
CA TYR A 272 -11.67 17.28 -16.04
C TYR A 272 -11.52 17.44 -17.56
N GLY A 273 -11.70 16.33 -18.29
CA GLY A 273 -11.55 16.28 -19.74
C GLY A 273 -10.09 16.28 -20.24
N GLN A 274 -9.12 16.21 -19.34
CA GLN A 274 -7.69 16.15 -19.68
C GLN A 274 -7.19 14.72 -19.84
N PRO A 275 -6.09 14.49 -20.57
CA PRO A 275 -5.46 13.18 -20.71
C PRO A 275 -4.47 12.86 -19.57
N TYR A 276 -4.51 13.61 -18.48
CA TYR A 276 -3.64 13.49 -17.31
C TYR A 276 -4.42 13.76 -16.02
N ILE A 277 -3.83 13.43 -14.89
CA ILE A 277 -4.29 13.79 -13.54
C ILE A 277 -3.34 14.85 -12.98
N MET A 278 -3.87 15.95 -12.45
CA MET A 278 -3.05 17.10 -12.07
C MET A 278 -3.53 17.76 -10.77
N LEU A 279 -2.57 18.18 -9.96
CA LEU A 279 -2.72 19.22 -8.93
C LEU A 279 -2.14 20.53 -9.48
N ASP A 280 -2.77 21.67 -9.19
CA ASP A 280 -2.16 22.95 -9.46
C ASP A 280 -0.88 23.17 -8.60
N GLU A 281 -0.11 24.18 -8.94
CA GLU A 281 1.18 24.43 -8.30
C GLU A 281 1.06 24.73 -6.78
N GLU A 282 -0.01 25.41 -6.37
CA GLU A 282 -0.22 25.80 -4.97
C GLU A 282 -0.56 24.59 -4.12
N HIS A 283 -1.51 23.75 -4.56
CA HIS A 283 -1.89 22.52 -3.88
C HIS A 283 -0.75 21.49 -3.88
N PHE A 284 -0.03 21.38 -4.98
CA PHE A 284 1.14 20.52 -5.08
C PHE A 284 2.22 20.88 -4.05
N LYS A 285 2.57 22.17 -3.93
CA LYS A 285 3.53 22.67 -2.91
C LYS A 285 3.01 22.44 -1.49
N ALA A 286 1.72 22.60 -1.28
CA ALA A 286 1.09 22.35 0.02
C ALA A 286 1.21 20.87 0.42
N VAL A 287 0.91 19.94 -0.50
CA VAL A 287 1.06 18.50 -0.25
C VAL A 287 2.52 18.12 0.04
N GLN A 288 3.48 18.67 -0.73
CA GLN A 288 4.90 18.43 -0.46
C GLN A 288 5.32 18.97 0.92
N SER A 289 4.83 20.13 1.33
CA SER A 289 5.10 20.68 2.67
C SER A 289 4.52 19.78 3.76
N TYR A 290 3.27 19.36 3.58
CA TYR A 290 2.58 18.47 4.52
C TYR A 290 3.28 17.12 4.68
N LYS A 291 3.76 16.52 3.57
CA LYS A 291 4.57 15.29 3.62
C LYS A 291 5.85 15.49 4.41
N ARG A 292 6.59 16.59 4.16
CA ARG A 292 7.84 16.90 4.90
C ARG A 292 7.58 17.06 6.39
N GLU A 293 6.48 17.72 6.76
CA GLU A 293 6.08 17.89 8.15
C GLU A 293 5.70 16.55 8.79
N ASN A 294 4.89 15.72 8.12
CA ASN A 294 4.58 14.37 8.60
C ASN A 294 5.86 13.54 8.80
N TYR A 295 6.80 13.66 7.87
CA TYR A 295 8.07 12.97 8.01
C TYR A 295 8.83 13.42 9.26
N ALA A 296 8.96 14.73 9.47
CA ALA A 296 9.70 15.27 10.59
C ALA A 296 9.04 15.02 11.95
N VAL A 297 7.70 15.10 12.01
CA VAL A 297 6.96 15.04 13.28
C VAL A 297 6.48 13.62 13.60
N ILE A 298 6.09 12.84 12.61
CA ILE A 298 5.53 11.49 12.78
C ILE A 298 6.59 10.43 12.48
N TYR A 299 6.97 10.26 11.23
CA TYR A 299 7.73 9.09 10.80
C TYR A 299 9.16 9.04 11.34
N ALA A 300 9.84 10.21 11.49
CA ALA A 300 11.17 10.27 12.09
C ALA A 300 11.15 10.02 13.61
N ASN A 301 10.03 10.29 14.27
CA ASN A 301 9.85 10.21 15.72
C ASN A 301 8.91 9.07 16.16
N GLU A 302 8.50 8.18 15.24
CA GLU A 302 7.63 7.04 15.55
C GLU A 302 8.25 6.23 16.70
N PRO A 303 7.51 6.05 17.84
CA PRO A 303 8.08 5.48 19.08
C PRO A 303 8.66 4.07 18.90
N GLY A 304 8.08 3.30 17.99
CA GLY A 304 8.54 1.94 17.66
C GLY A 304 9.81 1.89 16.82
N ARG A 305 10.17 2.96 16.09
CA ARG A 305 11.24 2.94 15.09
C ARG A 305 12.59 2.49 15.63
N ALA A 306 12.97 2.97 16.83
CA ALA A 306 14.23 2.55 17.47
C ALA A 306 14.20 1.08 17.86
N ILE A 307 13.05 0.58 18.31
CA ILE A 307 12.83 -0.84 18.66
C ILE A 307 12.85 -1.66 17.37
N LEU A 308 12.17 -1.24 16.32
CA LEU A 308 12.18 -1.93 15.03
C LEU A 308 13.60 -2.10 14.51
N LYS A 309 14.41 -1.05 14.53
CA LYS A 309 15.80 -1.14 14.08
C LYS A 309 16.69 -2.00 14.99
N ARG A 310 16.52 -1.90 16.31
CA ARG A 310 17.41 -2.60 17.26
C ARG A 310 17.02 -4.05 17.47
N VAL A 311 15.74 -4.39 17.32
CA VAL A 311 15.19 -5.71 17.66
C VAL A 311 14.63 -6.42 16.42
N VAL A 312 13.71 -5.78 15.68
CA VAL A 312 13.02 -6.45 14.56
C VAL A 312 13.93 -6.65 13.34
N GLU A 313 14.83 -5.71 13.04
CA GLU A 313 15.79 -5.87 11.95
C GLU A 313 16.68 -7.10 12.15
N PRO A 314 17.34 -7.31 13.31
CA PRO A 314 18.06 -8.57 13.59
C PRO A 314 17.18 -9.81 13.59
N MET A 315 15.95 -9.75 14.14
CA MET A 315 15.00 -10.88 14.08
C MET A 315 14.71 -11.29 12.64
N MET A 316 14.42 -10.31 11.77
CA MET A 316 14.15 -10.58 10.35
C MET A 316 15.38 -11.16 9.65
N GLN A 317 16.59 -10.72 10.02
CA GLN A 317 17.83 -11.28 9.50
C GLN A 317 18.01 -12.74 9.93
N GLU A 318 17.84 -13.06 11.22
CA GLU A 318 17.94 -14.43 11.72
C GLU A 318 16.92 -15.35 11.04
N ILE A 319 15.66 -14.89 10.89
CA ILE A 319 14.62 -15.62 10.16
C ILE A 319 15.03 -15.86 8.70
N TYR A 320 15.51 -14.82 8.01
CA TYR A 320 15.91 -14.92 6.59
C TYR A 320 17.00 -15.98 6.39
N GLU A 321 18.08 -15.89 7.16
CA GLU A 321 19.22 -16.79 7.04
C GLU A 321 18.83 -18.25 7.40
N GLN A 322 18.06 -18.46 8.47
CA GLN A 322 17.62 -19.79 8.90
C GLN A 322 16.69 -20.44 7.85
N LEU A 323 15.68 -19.68 7.38
CA LEU A 323 14.76 -20.22 6.39
C LEU A 323 15.43 -20.49 5.03
N LEU A 324 16.42 -19.68 4.66
CA LEU A 324 17.21 -19.91 3.44
C LEU A 324 18.05 -21.18 3.57
N GLU A 325 18.72 -21.40 4.71
CA GLU A 325 19.45 -22.64 4.99
C GLU A 325 18.52 -23.85 4.96
N ASP A 326 17.37 -23.78 5.64
CA ASP A 326 16.39 -24.87 5.70
C ASP A 326 15.86 -25.22 4.29
N LEU A 327 15.62 -24.22 3.47
CA LEU A 327 15.18 -24.42 2.08
C LEU A 327 16.27 -25.11 1.24
N GLN A 328 17.53 -24.68 1.36
CA GLN A 328 18.66 -25.24 0.65
C GLN A 328 18.97 -26.69 1.08
N LEU A 329 18.77 -27.00 2.35
CA LEU A 329 18.95 -28.35 2.92
C LEU A 329 17.72 -29.26 2.71
N GLY A 330 16.61 -28.73 2.19
CA GLY A 330 15.38 -29.48 1.96
C GLY A 330 14.68 -29.97 3.23
N LYS A 331 14.75 -29.23 4.34
CA LYS A 331 14.13 -29.57 5.63
C LYS A 331 12.61 -29.44 5.56
N GLN A 332 11.92 -30.52 5.22
CA GLN A 332 10.47 -30.54 4.95
C GLN A 332 9.59 -30.18 6.16
N ASP A 333 10.11 -30.21 7.38
CA ASP A 333 9.44 -29.80 8.62
C ASP A 333 9.62 -28.33 8.97
N SER A 334 10.46 -27.60 8.22
CA SER A 334 10.66 -26.17 8.39
C SER A 334 9.41 -25.36 8.01
N PRO A 335 9.16 -24.23 8.69
CA PRO A 335 8.06 -23.32 8.38
C PRO A 335 8.03 -22.85 6.91
N VAL A 336 9.17 -22.72 6.23
CA VAL A 336 9.19 -22.31 4.80
C VAL A 336 8.48 -23.33 3.91
N PHE A 337 8.60 -24.62 4.19
CA PHE A 337 7.86 -25.65 3.46
C PHE A 337 6.40 -25.70 3.92
N ARG A 338 6.13 -25.85 5.23
CA ARG A 338 4.80 -26.10 5.79
C ARG A 338 3.85 -24.92 5.70
N HIS A 339 4.33 -23.71 6.03
CA HIS A 339 3.48 -22.52 6.10
C HIS A 339 3.54 -21.63 4.87
N HIS A 340 4.49 -21.90 3.95
CA HIS A 340 4.57 -21.12 2.73
C HIS A 340 4.45 -21.97 1.46
N ILE A 341 5.39 -22.83 1.15
CA ILE A 341 5.39 -23.59 -0.12
C ILE A 341 4.16 -24.49 -0.22
N ASP A 342 3.88 -25.32 0.81
CA ASP A 342 2.70 -26.19 0.85
C ASP A 342 1.40 -25.37 0.74
N TYR A 343 1.33 -24.24 1.49
CA TYR A 343 0.17 -23.35 1.46
C TYR A 343 -0.05 -22.73 0.08
N VAL A 344 1.00 -22.22 -0.55
CA VAL A 344 0.92 -21.66 -1.92
C VAL A 344 0.48 -22.73 -2.90
N ASN A 345 1.06 -23.93 -2.84
CA ASN A 345 0.71 -25.03 -3.76
C ASN A 345 -0.74 -25.50 -3.59
N GLN A 346 -1.27 -25.50 -2.37
CA GLN A 346 -2.66 -25.89 -2.09
C GLN A 346 -3.69 -24.83 -2.53
N THR A 347 -3.32 -23.55 -2.45
CA THR A 347 -4.27 -22.46 -2.64
C THR A 347 -4.18 -21.78 -4.01
N ARG A 348 -3.04 -21.90 -4.71
CA ARG A 348 -2.87 -21.30 -6.04
C ARG A 348 -3.67 -22.01 -7.10
N TYR A 349 -4.14 -21.27 -8.08
CA TYR A 349 -4.70 -21.88 -9.28
C TYR A 349 -3.62 -22.70 -10.03
N PRO A 350 -3.91 -23.94 -10.46
CA PRO A 350 -2.98 -24.74 -11.24
C PRO A 350 -2.53 -23.98 -12.50
N ARG A 351 -1.23 -23.90 -12.71
CA ARG A 351 -0.59 -23.33 -13.92
C ARG A 351 0.64 -24.18 -14.25
N ASP A 352 1.18 -23.97 -15.43
CA ASP A 352 2.35 -24.70 -15.91
C ASP A 352 3.63 -24.41 -15.11
N THR A 353 3.63 -23.35 -14.31
CA THR A 353 4.76 -22.97 -13.46
C THR A 353 4.66 -23.66 -12.09
N VAL A 354 5.75 -24.28 -11.67
CA VAL A 354 5.91 -24.89 -10.33
C VAL A 354 6.56 -23.84 -9.42
N TYR A 355 5.86 -23.44 -8.36
CA TYR A 355 6.33 -22.38 -7.44
C TYR A 355 7.66 -22.72 -6.77
N GLU A 356 7.89 -23.97 -6.41
CA GLU A 356 9.12 -24.48 -5.77
C GLU A 356 10.39 -24.32 -6.63
N LYS A 357 10.23 -24.09 -7.95
CA LYS A 357 11.36 -23.80 -8.86
C LYS A 357 11.76 -22.32 -8.87
N THR A 358 11.09 -21.48 -8.09
CA THR A 358 11.49 -20.10 -7.88
C THR A 358 12.88 -20.05 -7.22
N GLU A 359 13.66 -19.03 -7.50
CA GLU A 359 14.98 -18.84 -6.88
C GLU A 359 14.83 -18.80 -5.36
N PRO A 360 15.69 -19.50 -4.58
CA PRO A 360 15.51 -19.66 -3.14
C PRO A 360 15.35 -18.35 -2.35
N ASN A 361 16.18 -17.34 -2.60
CA ASN A 361 16.05 -16.05 -1.91
C ASN A 361 14.72 -15.36 -2.25
N GLN A 362 14.21 -15.53 -3.48
CA GLN A 362 12.91 -15.00 -3.85
C GLN A 362 11.78 -15.70 -3.07
N ILE A 363 11.87 -17.01 -2.84
CA ILE A 363 10.90 -17.74 -1.99
C ILE A 363 10.93 -17.19 -0.56
N ILE A 364 12.11 -16.94 0.00
CA ILE A 364 12.23 -16.37 1.36
C ILE A 364 11.64 -14.97 1.43
N VAL A 365 11.91 -14.15 0.43
CA VAL A 365 11.33 -12.79 0.31
C VAL A 365 9.80 -12.85 0.19
N ASP A 366 9.28 -13.73 -0.68
CA ASP A 366 7.84 -13.95 -0.85
C ASP A 366 7.19 -14.37 0.48
N TYR A 367 7.86 -15.24 1.24
CA TYR A 367 7.35 -15.71 2.53
C TYR A 367 7.37 -14.60 3.58
N ILE A 368 8.51 -13.96 3.82
CA ILE A 368 8.64 -12.90 4.84
C ILE A 368 7.68 -11.73 4.52
N ALA A 369 7.61 -11.28 3.26
CA ALA A 369 6.68 -10.22 2.88
C ALA A 369 5.21 -10.61 3.09
N SER A 370 4.88 -11.91 3.06
CA SER A 370 3.51 -12.38 3.29
C SER A 370 3.08 -12.40 4.76
N MET A 371 4.02 -12.30 5.71
CA MET A 371 3.75 -12.38 7.15
C MET A 371 2.99 -11.15 7.65
N THR A 372 2.23 -11.34 8.72
CA THR A 372 1.76 -10.25 9.58
C THR A 372 2.83 -9.93 10.61
N ASP A 373 2.68 -8.80 11.31
CA ASP A 373 3.63 -8.36 12.33
C ASP A 373 3.74 -9.43 13.45
N ASP A 374 2.59 -9.91 13.94
CA ASP A 374 2.53 -10.94 14.98
C ASP A 374 3.12 -12.28 14.51
N TYR A 375 2.84 -12.67 13.26
CA TYR A 375 3.38 -13.92 12.73
C TYR A 375 4.91 -13.90 12.69
N LEU A 376 5.53 -12.79 12.29
CA LEU A 376 7.00 -12.69 12.25
C LEU A 376 7.59 -12.80 13.67
N ILE A 377 6.99 -12.13 14.66
CA ILE A 377 7.43 -12.22 16.06
C ILE A 377 7.32 -13.65 16.59
N ASP A 378 6.19 -14.32 16.36
CA ASP A 378 5.98 -15.68 16.83
C ASP A 378 6.86 -16.69 16.10
N LEU A 379 7.10 -16.50 14.78
CA LEU A 379 8.03 -17.35 14.04
C LEU A 379 9.45 -17.21 14.56
N HIS A 380 9.90 -15.97 14.86
CA HIS A 380 11.22 -15.77 15.44
C HIS A 380 11.36 -16.49 16.78
N ARG A 381 10.38 -16.34 17.67
CA ARG A 381 10.34 -17.02 18.98
C ARG A 381 10.36 -18.55 18.84
N TYR A 382 9.68 -19.08 17.82
CA TYR A 382 9.67 -20.51 17.52
C TYR A 382 11.03 -21.02 17.03
N LEU A 383 11.69 -20.27 16.14
CA LEU A 383 12.99 -20.68 15.57
C LEU A 383 14.15 -20.43 16.54
N PHE A 384 14.06 -19.38 17.36
CA PHE A 384 15.14 -18.92 18.23
C PHE A 384 14.65 -18.70 19.68
N PRO A 385 14.27 -19.77 20.40
CA PRO A 385 13.69 -19.65 21.75
C PRO A 385 14.64 -19.01 22.76
N ASP A 386 15.96 -19.11 22.56
CA ASP A 386 16.99 -18.54 23.41
C ASP A 386 17.55 -17.19 22.94
N SER A 387 16.93 -16.57 21.93
CA SER A 387 17.35 -15.27 21.40
C SER A 387 17.13 -14.14 22.41
N ASN A 388 18.05 -13.18 22.41
CA ASN A 388 17.94 -11.96 23.20
C ASN A 388 17.05 -10.89 22.53
N TYR A 389 16.60 -11.13 21.30
CA TYR A 389 15.70 -10.22 20.61
C TYR A 389 14.27 -10.51 21.02
N TYR A 390 13.70 -9.57 21.76
CA TYR A 390 12.34 -9.66 22.28
C TYR A 390 11.58 -8.37 22.03
N VAL A 391 10.34 -8.52 21.59
CA VAL A 391 9.42 -7.39 21.30
C VAL A 391 8.24 -7.45 22.26
N GLU A 392 7.96 -6.34 22.91
CA GLU A 392 6.74 -6.12 23.68
C GLU A 392 5.87 -5.08 23.00
N TYR A 393 4.57 -5.35 22.94
CA TYR A 393 3.60 -4.35 22.53
C TYR A 393 3.30 -3.37 23.64
N THR A 394 3.21 -2.07 23.30
CA THR A 394 2.57 -1.09 24.19
C THR A 394 1.10 -1.47 24.35
N GLY A 395 0.70 -1.82 25.58
CA GLY A 395 -0.64 -2.31 25.87
C GLY A 395 -1.69 -1.20 25.91
N TYR A 396 -2.97 -1.58 25.87
CA TYR A 396 -4.13 -0.67 25.91
C TYR A 396 -4.16 0.30 27.12
N PHE A 397 -3.60 -0.11 28.24
CA PHE A 397 -3.67 0.63 29.50
C PHE A 397 -2.33 1.26 29.90
N ASN A 398 -1.41 1.41 28.96
CA ASN A 398 -0.07 1.92 29.25
C ASN A 398 -0.09 3.36 29.78
N ASP A 399 -1.00 4.19 29.29
CA ASP A 399 -1.27 5.55 29.76
C ASP A 399 -1.72 5.58 31.24
N LEU A 400 -2.61 4.64 31.60
CA LEU A 400 -3.10 4.53 32.99
C LEU A 400 -2.04 4.02 33.95
N TYR A 401 -1.16 3.11 33.52
CA TYR A 401 -0.01 2.71 34.34
C TYR A 401 0.96 3.87 34.56
N ALA A 402 1.24 4.64 33.51
CA ALA A 402 2.09 5.83 33.62
C ALA A 402 1.46 6.90 34.51
N LEU A 403 0.14 7.13 34.44
CA LEU A 403 -0.59 8.06 35.28
C LEU A 403 -0.54 7.62 36.77
N ARG A 404 -0.80 6.33 37.06
CA ARG A 404 -0.75 5.81 38.44
C ARG A 404 0.66 5.95 39.01
N ALA A 405 1.70 5.62 38.27
CA ALA A 405 3.08 5.78 38.73
C ALA A 405 3.43 7.23 39.07
N ARG A 406 2.89 8.24 38.32
CA ARG A 406 3.05 9.66 38.64
C ARG A 406 2.31 10.06 39.92
N LEU A 407 1.07 9.61 40.10
CA LEU A 407 0.28 9.90 41.29
C LEU A 407 0.89 9.28 42.53
N ASP A 408 1.35 8.01 42.46
CA ASP A 408 2.01 7.35 43.58
C ASP A 408 3.35 8.03 43.93
N GLY A 409 4.09 8.50 42.95
CA GLY A 409 5.33 9.25 43.15
C GLY A 409 5.10 10.65 43.75
N GLN A 410 3.94 11.28 43.47
CA GLN A 410 3.57 12.59 44.13
C GLN A 410 3.12 12.38 45.56
N LEU A 411 2.38 11.31 45.88
CA LEU A 411 1.98 10.96 47.23
C LEU A 411 3.14 10.58 48.15
N GLY A 412 4.23 10.04 47.57
CA GLY A 412 5.45 9.68 48.31
C GLY A 412 6.43 10.85 48.53
N MET A 413 6.11 12.07 48.08
CA MET A 413 6.92 13.29 48.29
C MET A 413 6.32 14.23 49.34
N GLU A 414 5.15 13.90 49.90
CA GLU A 414 4.47 14.71 50.96
C GLU A 414 4.63 14.12 52.38
N ASP A 415 5.40 13.04 52.57
CA ASP A 415 5.84 12.50 53.86
C ASP A 415 7.33 12.84 54.11
#